data_6323db2e4719e72958c4dd180d586a57
#
_entry.id   6323db2e4719e72958c4dd180d586a57
#
_cell.length_a   1.000
_cell.length_b   1.000
_cell.length_c   1.000
_cell.angle_alpha   90.00
_cell.angle_beta   90.00
_cell.angle_gamma   90.00
#
_symmetry.space_group_name_H-M   'P 1'
#
loop_
_entity.id
_entity.type
_entity.pdbx_description
1 polymer ?
#
loop_
_entity_poly.entity_id
_entity_poly.type
_entity_poly.pdbx_seq_one_letter_code
_entity_poly.pdbx_strand_id
1 'polypeptide(L)'
;MNAVIYRPYKRQDFKAVSSIINIIWKHESYYSPKTAVRLSEAYLRLCLTEQTFTQVALADGKPIGIIMGNHIRRHRCPLVLRLQAGWSVLVLSMTAEGRRSWRFLEEIDRIYAALLSGQPQEYKGELSFFAIHPDYHGQGIGRELFSRFCMYME
;
A
#
# COMPACT_ATOMS: atom_id res chain seq x y z
N MET A 1 -25.27 -11.71 -1.48
CA MET A 1 -23.88 -11.18 -1.41
C MET A 1 -22.98 -12.35 -1.12
N ASN A 2 -22.00 -12.61 -1.98
CA ASN A 2 -21.04 -13.68 -1.72
C ASN A 2 -20.20 -13.32 -0.49
N ALA A 3 -19.84 -14.33 0.31
CA ALA A 3 -19.07 -14.13 1.54
C ALA A 3 -17.70 -13.51 1.20
N VAL A 4 -17.34 -12.43 1.91
CA VAL A 4 -16.01 -11.81 1.79
C VAL A 4 -14.99 -12.68 2.53
N ILE A 5 -13.91 -13.05 1.85
CA ILE A 5 -12.84 -13.87 2.40
C ILE A 5 -11.66 -12.95 2.75
N TYR A 6 -11.14 -13.13 3.97
CA TYR A 6 -9.96 -12.38 4.46
C TYR A 6 -8.78 -13.33 4.59
N ARG A 7 -7.66 -13.00 3.98
CA ARG A 7 -6.43 -13.80 4.04
C ARG A 7 -5.16 -12.97 3.89
N PRO A 8 -4.00 -13.52 4.25
CA PRO A 8 -2.73 -12.88 3.93
C PRO A 8 -2.59 -12.58 2.42
N TYR A 9 -1.93 -11.47 2.11
CA TYR A 9 -1.57 -11.11 0.75
C TYR A 9 -0.73 -12.19 0.07
N LYS A 10 -0.97 -12.40 -1.21
CA LYS A 10 -0.18 -13.28 -2.08
C LYS A 10 0.31 -12.53 -3.31
N ARG A 11 1.41 -12.98 -3.91
CA ARG A 11 1.99 -12.35 -5.10
C ARG A 11 1.00 -12.21 -6.27
N GLN A 12 0.08 -13.14 -6.41
CA GLN A 12 -0.99 -13.08 -7.43
C GLN A 12 -1.95 -11.90 -7.26
N ASP A 13 -2.04 -11.32 -6.07
CA ASP A 13 -2.92 -10.20 -5.77
C ASP A 13 -2.34 -8.84 -6.25
N PHE A 14 -1.05 -8.83 -6.61
CA PHE A 14 -0.30 -7.62 -6.90
C PHE A 14 -1.00 -6.67 -7.89
N LYS A 15 -1.44 -7.20 -9.04
CA LYS A 15 -2.09 -6.37 -10.07
C LYS A 15 -3.44 -5.81 -9.62
N ALA A 16 -4.24 -6.60 -8.94
CA ALA A 16 -5.54 -6.15 -8.45
C ALA A 16 -5.38 -5.09 -7.36
N VAL A 17 -4.44 -5.29 -6.44
CA VAL A 17 -4.16 -4.31 -5.37
C VAL A 17 -3.56 -3.02 -5.94
N SER A 18 -2.62 -3.08 -6.88
CA SER A 18 -2.09 -1.87 -7.52
C SER A 18 -3.16 -1.11 -8.31
N SER A 19 -4.13 -1.81 -8.90
CA SER A 19 -5.30 -1.18 -9.53
C SER A 19 -6.18 -0.45 -8.51
N ILE A 20 -6.41 -1.02 -7.32
CA ILE A 20 -7.14 -0.34 -6.23
C ILE A 20 -6.42 0.95 -5.84
N ILE A 21 -5.10 0.94 -5.70
CA ILE A 21 -4.29 2.15 -5.42
C ILE A 21 -4.51 3.21 -6.50
N ASN A 22 -4.42 2.81 -7.78
CA ASN A 22 -4.63 3.71 -8.91
C ASN A 22 -6.02 4.39 -8.87
N ILE A 23 -7.07 3.61 -8.58
CA ILE A 23 -8.45 4.09 -8.50
C ILE A 23 -8.63 5.08 -7.35
N ILE A 24 -8.15 4.72 -6.14
CA ILE A 24 -8.37 5.53 -4.93
C ILE A 24 -7.63 6.85 -5.00
N TRP A 25 -6.40 6.83 -5.49
CA TRP A 25 -5.58 8.03 -5.62
C TRP A 25 -5.80 8.78 -6.94
N LYS A 26 -6.67 8.25 -7.80
CA LYS A 26 -7.02 8.85 -9.10
C LYS A 26 -5.80 9.20 -9.94
N HIS A 27 -4.78 8.33 -9.94
CA HIS A 27 -3.53 8.61 -10.63
C HIS A 27 -3.74 8.92 -12.13
N GLU A 28 -4.70 8.27 -12.78
CA GLU A 28 -5.05 8.52 -14.18
C GLU A 28 -5.65 9.91 -14.44
N SER A 29 -6.10 10.61 -13.39
CA SER A 29 -6.56 11.99 -13.52
C SER A 29 -5.40 13.00 -13.60
N TYR A 30 -4.19 12.59 -13.20
CA TYR A 30 -3.02 13.46 -13.10
C TYR A 30 -1.86 13.05 -14.00
N TYR A 31 -1.84 11.78 -14.42
CA TYR A 31 -0.74 11.17 -15.15
C TYR A 31 -1.26 10.35 -16.35
N SER A 32 -0.39 10.13 -17.33
CA SER A 32 -0.69 9.19 -18.42
C SER A 32 -1.01 7.79 -17.87
N PRO A 33 -1.87 7.00 -18.53
CA PRO A 33 -2.26 5.67 -18.04
C PRO A 33 -1.06 4.77 -17.72
N LYS A 34 0.00 4.86 -18.53
CA LYS A 34 1.24 4.11 -18.32
C LYS A 34 1.98 4.54 -17.06
N THR A 35 2.06 5.84 -16.78
CA THR A 35 2.70 6.37 -15.59
C THR A 35 1.86 6.09 -14.35
N ALA A 36 0.54 6.24 -14.42
CA ALA A 36 -0.39 5.95 -13.34
C ALA A 36 -0.27 4.50 -12.85
N VAL A 37 -0.24 3.53 -13.76
CA VAL A 37 -0.04 2.11 -13.44
C VAL A 37 1.33 1.89 -12.80
N ARG A 38 2.41 2.41 -13.39
CA ARG A 38 3.78 2.26 -12.86
C ARG A 38 3.96 2.88 -11.48
N LEU A 39 3.34 4.04 -11.26
CA LEU A 39 3.36 4.73 -9.98
C LEU A 39 2.67 3.88 -8.90
N SER A 40 1.47 3.36 -9.18
CA SER A 40 0.72 2.49 -8.26
C SER A 40 1.47 1.20 -7.96
N GLU A 41 2.11 0.59 -8.96
CA GLU A 41 2.93 -0.60 -8.77
C GLU A 41 4.21 -0.31 -7.96
N ALA A 42 4.89 0.80 -8.22
CA ALA A 42 6.09 1.21 -7.47
C ALA A 42 5.73 1.47 -6.00
N TYR A 43 4.65 2.21 -5.77
CA TYR A 43 4.16 2.48 -4.42
C TYR A 43 3.82 1.18 -3.67
N LEU A 44 3.08 0.27 -4.28
CA LEU A 44 2.75 -1.02 -3.65
C LEU A 44 4.02 -1.81 -3.30
N ARG A 45 5.03 -1.83 -4.18
CA ARG A 45 6.30 -2.52 -3.90
C ARG A 45 7.04 -1.89 -2.72
N LEU A 46 7.02 -0.57 -2.60
CA LEU A 46 7.61 0.12 -1.44
C LEU A 46 6.88 -0.27 -0.15
N CYS A 47 5.55 -0.19 -0.12
CA CYS A 47 4.78 -0.62 1.05
C CYS A 47 5.08 -2.08 1.43
N LEU A 48 5.26 -2.97 0.45
CA LEU A 48 5.63 -4.37 0.69
C LEU A 48 7.04 -4.54 1.27
N THR A 49 7.95 -3.56 1.13
CA THR A 49 9.26 -3.61 1.80
C THR A 49 9.20 -3.26 3.28
N GLU A 50 8.19 -2.55 3.72
CA GLU A 50 8.10 -1.98 5.06
C GLU A 50 7.05 -2.65 5.96
N GLN A 51 6.36 -3.66 5.46
CA GLN A 51 5.27 -4.31 6.18
C GLN A 51 5.71 -5.56 6.93
N THR A 52 5.08 -5.82 8.08
CA THR A 52 5.14 -7.10 8.81
C THR A 52 3.80 -7.81 8.84
N PHE A 53 2.72 -7.08 8.53
CA PHE A 53 1.36 -7.58 8.44
C PHE A 53 0.70 -7.09 7.17
N THR A 54 0.13 -8.01 6.39
CA THR A 54 -0.64 -7.65 5.20
C THR A 54 -1.79 -8.62 5.01
N GLN A 55 -3.02 -8.09 4.95
CA GLN A 55 -4.21 -8.87 4.62
C GLN A 55 -5.00 -8.24 3.50
N VAL A 56 -5.63 -9.08 2.69
CA VAL A 56 -6.55 -8.70 1.62
C VAL A 56 -7.95 -9.23 1.92
N ALA A 57 -8.95 -8.43 1.55
CA ALA A 57 -10.34 -8.85 1.46
C ALA A 57 -10.65 -9.23 0.01
N LEU A 58 -11.30 -10.37 -0.21
CA LEU A 58 -11.67 -10.85 -1.53
C LEU A 58 -13.18 -11.01 -1.63
N ALA A 59 -13.74 -10.56 -2.76
CA ALA A 59 -15.07 -10.92 -3.22
C ALA A 59 -14.93 -11.68 -4.55
N ASP A 60 -15.59 -12.82 -4.68
CA ASP A 60 -15.50 -13.69 -5.87
C ASP A 60 -14.06 -14.00 -6.30
N GLY A 61 -13.19 -14.21 -5.31
CA GLY A 61 -11.78 -14.52 -5.51
C GLY A 61 -10.89 -13.35 -5.94
N LYS A 62 -11.44 -12.14 -6.08
CA LYS A 62 -10.70 -10.93 -6.47
C LYS A 62 -10.46 -10.03 -5.26
N PRO A 63 -9.25 -9.47 -5.09
CA PRO A 63 -8.98 -8.45 -4.07
C PRO A 63 -9.86 -7.22 -4.26
N ILE A 64 -10.56 -6.84 -3.19
CA ILE A 64 -11.43 -5.65 -3.09
C ILE A 64 -10.97 -4.69 -2.01
N GLY A 65 -10.01 -5.09 -1.19
CA GLY A 65 -9.42 -4.26 -0.16
C GLY A 65 -8.13 -4.86 0.37
N ILE A 66 -7.33 -4.02 0.96
CA ILE A 66 -6.04 -4.38 1.55
C ILE A 66 -5.76 -3.53 2.78
N ILE A 67 -5.09 -4.11 3.76
CA ILE A 67 -4.48 -3.44 4.89
C ILE A 67 -3.04 -3.91 5.05
N MET A 68 -2.13 -2.97 5.24
CA MET A 68 -0.72 -3.23 5.52
C MET A 68 -0.27 -2.46 6.75
N GLY A 69 0.49 -3.09 7.59
CA GLY A 69 1.07 -2.45 8.75
C GLY A 69 2.42 -3.02 9.11
N ASN A 70 3.15 -2.24 9.89
CA ASN A 70 4.50 -2.54 10.32
C ASN A 70 4.59 -2.56 11.84
N HIS A 71 5.10 -3.66 12.39
CA HIS A 71 5.54 -3.70 13.77
C HIS A 71 7.05 -3.43 13.80
N ILE A 72 7.45 -2.25 14.24
CA ILE A 72 8.81 -1.70 14.14
C ILE A 72 9.90 -2.71 14.59
N ARG A 73 9.69 -3.40 15.70
CA ARG A 73 10.66 -4.37 16.25
C ARG A 73 10.71 -5.70 15.50
N ARG A 74 9.70 -6.02 14.68
CA ARG A 74 9.61 -7.30 13.93
C ARG A 74 9.98 -7.16 12.47
N HIS A 75 10.24 -5.94 12.02
CA HIS A 75 10.48 -5.65 10.61
C HIS A 75 11.75 -6.33 10.07
N ARG A 76 11.58 -7.10 9.01
CA ARG A 76 12.66 -7.70 8.21
C ARG A 76 12.27 -7.63 6.75
N CYS A 77 13.03 -6.90 5.95
CA CYS A 77 12.77 -6.81 4.52
C CYS A 77 13.71 -7.74 3.73
N PRO A 78 13.17 -8.73 3.00
CA PRO A 78 13.96 -9.55 2.07
C PRO A 78 14.62 -8.69 0.98
N LEU A 79 15.90 -8.96 0.67
CA LEU A 79 16.66 -8.24 -0.37
C LEU A 79 15.93 -8.23 -1.73
N VAL A 80 15.27 -9.32 -2.09
CA VAL A 80 14.51 -9.42 -3.34
C VAL A 80 13.41 -8.35 -3.44
N LEU A 81 12.68 -8.08 -2.35
CA LEU A 81 11.65 -7.02 -2.33
C LEU A 81 12.27 -5.64 -2.49
N ARG A 82 13.40 -5.38 -1.83
CA ARG A 82 14.15 -4.11 -1.98
C ARG A 82 14.61 -3.88 -3.41
N LEU A 83 15.18 -4.91 -4.05
CA LEU A 83 15.61 -4.84 -5.44
C LEU A 83 14.43 -4.60 -6.39
N GLN A 84 13.30 -5.29 -6.18
CA GLN A 84 12.10 -5.09 -6.99
C GLN A 84 11.50 -3.68 -6.81
N ALA A 85 11.49 -3.15 -5.60
CA ALA A 85 11.05 -1.78 -5.33
C ALA A 85 11.99 -0.77 -6.01
N GLY A 86 13.30 -0.89 -5.81
CA GLY A 86 14.31 -0.02 -6.45
C GLY A 86 14.23 -0.04 -7.97
N TRP A 87 14.06 -1.22 -8.58
CA TRP A 87 13.86 -1.35 -10.02
C TRP A 87 12.59 -0.61 -10.50
N SER A 88 11.49 -0.71 -9.74
CA SER A 88 10.24 -0.02 -10.11
C SER A 88 10.38 1.49 -10.07
N VAL A 89 11.08 2.02 -9.06
CA VAL A 89 11.38 3.45 -8.96
C VAL A 89 12.29 3.90 -10.11
N LEU A 90 13.30 3.10 -10.45
CA LEU A 90 14.19 3.39 -11.58
C LEU A 90 13.38 3.47 -12.89
N VAL A 91 12.57 2.46 -13.18
CA VAL A 91 11.72 2.42 -14.39
C VAL A 91 10.73 3.58 -14.43
N LEU A 92 10.12 3.95 -13.30
CA LEU A 92 9.26 5.12 -13.20
C LEU A 92 10.03 6.40 -13.52
N SER A 93 11.24 6.54 -12.98
CA SER A 93 12.10 7.72 -13.13
C SER A 93 12.71 7.90 -14.54
N MET A 94 12.56 6.92 -15.43
CA MET A 94 13.03 7.04 -16.82
C MET A 94 12.26 8.07 -17.65
N THR A 95 11.06 8.48 -17.21
CA THR A 95 10.26 9.52 -17.85
C THR A 95 10.21 10.80 -17.04
N ALA A 96 10.04 11.95 -17.68
CA ALA A 96 9.89 13.24 -16.99
C ALA A 96 8.66 13.26 -16.07
N GLU A 97 7.56 12.68 -16.53
CA GLU A 97 6.33 12.56 -15.78
C GLU A 97 6.52 11.64 -14.54
N GLY A 98 7.19 10.50 -14.70
CA GLY A 98 7.49 9.59 -13.60
C GLY A 98 8.43 10.21 -12.56
N ARG A 99 9.44 10.99 -12.96
CA ARG A 99 10.29 11.74 -12.02
C ARG A 99 9.49 12.79 -11.24
N ARG A 100 8.52 13.44 -11.87
CA ARG A 100 7.66 14.43 -11.22
C ARG A 100 6.74 13.75 -10.19
N SER A 101 6.13 12.62 -10.55
CA SER A 101 5.26 11.87 -9.65
C SER A 101 6.03 11.31 -8.45
N TRP A 102 7.27 10.84 -8.68
CA TRP A 102 8.12 10.34 -7.61
C TRP A 102 8.52 11.44 -6.61
N ARG A 103 8.91 12.61 -7.09
CA ARG A 103 9.23 13.75 -6.20
C ARG A 103 8.07 14.16 -5.30
N PHE A 104 6.84 14.07 -5.81
CA PHE A 104 5.66 14.34 -5.02
C PHE A 104 5.49 13.34 -3.86
N LEU A 105 5.73 12.05 -4.09
CA LEU A 105 5.73 11.04 -3.01
C LEU A 105 6.83 11.31 -1.98
N GLU A 106 8.04 11.61 -2.42
CA GLU A 106 9.16 11.94 -1.51
C GLU A 106 8.84 13.16 -0.61
N GLU A 107 8.11 14.13 -1.14
CA GLU A 107 7.70 15.30 -0.36
C GLU A 107 6.68 14.93 0.71
N ILE A 108 5.71 14.08 0.40
CA ILE A 108 4.76 13.53 1.37
C ILE A 108 5.51 12.77 2.47
N ASP A 109 6.46 11.91 2.12
CA ASP A 109 7.23 11.14 3.08
C ASP A 109 8.05 12.03 4.01
N ARG A 110 8.62 13.14 3.50
CA ARG A 110 9.32 14.13 4.33
C ARG A 110 8.40 14.82 5.33
N ILE A 111 7.19 15.21 4.90
CA ILE A 111 6.18 15.82 5.78
C ILE A 111 5.80 14.82 6.88
N TYR A 112 5.57 13.56 6.51
CA TYR A 112 5.22 12.50 7.44
C TYR A 112 6.33 12.25 8.47
N ALA A 113 7.58 12.16 8.03
CA ALA A 113 8.74 12.01 8.91
C ALA A 113 8.90 13.20 9.88
N ALA A 114 8.66 14.42 9.40
CA ALA A 114 8.70 15.62 10.24
C ALA A 114 7.59 15.61 11.33
N LEU A 115 6.38 15.17 10.98
CA LEU A 115 5.28 15.02 11.94
C LEU A 115 5.59 13.97 13.01
N LEU A 116 6.19 12.86 12.63
CA LEU A 116 6.56 11.79 13.57
C LEU A 116 7.70 12.21 14.50
N SER A 117 8.71 12.93 14.00
CA SER A 117 9.86 13.36 14.81
C SER A 117 9.50 14.32 15.95
N GLY A 118 8.35 15.00 15.84
CA GLY A 118 7.84 15.91 16.89
C GLY A 118 7.00 15.21 17.97
N GLN A 119 6.79 13.90 17.91
CA GLN A 119 5.95 13.19 18.86
C GLN A 119 6.75 12.62 20.03
N PRO A 120 6.28 12.83 21.28
CA PRO A 120 6.97 12.33 22.47
C PRO A 120 6.77 10.82 22.73
N GLN A 121 5.94 10.14 21.94
CA GLN A 121 5.59 8.74 22.15
C GLN A 121 6.39 7.81 21.23
N GLU A 122 6.93 6.73 21.79
CA GLU A 122 7.44 5.61 21.00
C GLU A 122 6.28 4.75 20.48
N TYR A 123 6.10 4.73 19.18
CA TYR A 123 5.11 3.88 18.55
C TYR A 123 5.65 2.44 18.40
N LYS A 124 4.81 1.45 18.69
CA LYS A 124 5.15 0.01 18.48
C LYS A 124 5.11 -0.37 17.02
N GLY A 125 4.32 0.36 16.22
CA GLY A 125 4.14 0.13 14.80
C GLY A 125 3.27 1.19 14.14
N GLU A 126 3.04 0.99 12.87
CA GLU A 126 2.29 1.92 12.03
C GLU A 126 1.35 1.20 11.07
N LEU A 127 0.31 1.87 10.64
CA LEU A 127 -0.54 1.47 9.53
C LEU A 127 0.03 2.08 8.24
N SER A 128 0.77 1.28 7.47
CA SER A 128 1.49 1.77 6.29
C SER A 128 0.55 2.05 5.11
N PHE A 129 -0.48 1.23 4.92
CA PHE A 129 -1.47 1.42 3.85
C PHE A 129 -2.79 0.70 4.15
N PHE A 130 -3.91 1.38 3.86
CA PHE A 130 -5.23 0.82 4.05
C PHE A 130 -6.19 1.34 2.97
N ALA A 131 -6.77 0.43 2.22
CA ALA A 131 -7.64 0.79 1.11
C ALA A 131 -8.73 -0.25 0.84
N ILE A 132 -9.92 0.22 0.49
CA ILE A 132 -11.05 -0.58 0.03
C ILE A 132 -11.51 -0.01 -1.30
N HIS A 133 -11.76 -0.89 -2.28
CA HIS A 133 -12.32 -0.47 -3.57
C HIS A 133 -13.64 0.28 -3.36
N PRO A 134 -13.88 1.43 -4.03
CA PRO A 134 -15.03 2.29 -3.78
C PRO A 134 -16.39 1.55 -3.85
N ASP A 135 -16.55 0.63 -4.77
CA ASP A 135 -17.79 -0.14 -4.96
C ASP A 135 -18.17 -1.04 -3.76
N TYR A 136 -17.24 -1.23 -2.84
CA TYR A 136 -17.41 -2.07 -1.64
C TYR A 136 -17.40 -1.29 -0.34
N HIS A 137 -17.51 0.04 -0.42
CA HIS A 137 -17.62 0.87 0.78
C HIS A 137 -18.94 0.63 1.52
N GLY A 138 -18.97 0.94 2.82
CA GLY A 138 -20.17 0.83 3.65
C GLY A 138 -20.59 -0.60 4.05
N GLN A 139 -19.85 -1.63 3.63
CA GLN A 139 -20.17 -3.05 3.88
C GLN A 139 -19.43 -3.66 5.09
N GLY A 140 -18.77 -2.85 5.91
CA GLY A 140 -18.06 -3.30 7.11
C GLY A 140 -16.67 -3.94 6.83
N ILE A 141 -16.26 -4.08 5.56
CA ILE A 141 -15.00 -4.72 5.15
C ILE A 141 -13.79 -4.03 5.79
N GLY A 142 -13.79 -2.70 5.77
CA GLY A 142 -12.71 -1.92 6.39
C GLY A 142 -12.61 -2.15 7.89
N ARG A 143 -13.74 -2.20 8.60
CA ARG A 143 -13.79 -2.49 10.03
C ARG A 143 -13.15 -3.85 10.34
N GLU A 144 -13.50 -4.87 9.58
CA GLU A 144 -12.97 -6.22 9.77
C GLU A 144 -11.45 -6.28 9.51
N LEU A 145 -10.97 -5.69 8.42
CA LEU A 145 -9.53 -5.62 8.14
C LEU A 145 -8.77 -4.87 9.24
N PHE A 146 -9.31 -3.75 9.71
CA PHE A 146 -8.69 -2.97 10.79
C PHE A 146 -8.68 -3.73 12.12
N SER A 147 -9.77 -4.43 12.47
CA SER A 147 -9.82 -5.27 13.67
C SER A 147 -8.72 -6.34 13.65
N ARG A 148 -8.51 -6.99 12.50
CA ARG A 148 -7.44 -7.99 12.34
C ARG A 148 -6.04 -7.39 12.49
N PHE A 149 -5.84 -6.18 12.01
CA PHE A 149 -4.58 -5.44 12.22
C PHE A 149 -4.36 -5.11 13.70
N CYS A 150 -5.38 -4.63 14.40
CA CYS A 150 -5.28 -4.35 15.84
C CYS A 150 -4.92 -5.63 16.64
N MET A 151 -5.58 -6.75 16.38
CA MET A 151 -5.23 -8.04 17.02
C MET A 151 -3.80 -8.50 16.74
N TYR A 152 -3.24 -8.16 15.58
CA TYR A 152 -1.84 -8.47 15.28
C TYR A 152 -0.87 -7.58 16.08
N MET A 153 -1.26 -6.35 16.40
CA MET A 153 -0.44 -5.36 17.08
C MET A 153 -0.42 -5.52 18.61
N GLU A 154 -1.36 -6.26 19.19
CA GLU A 154 -1.40 -6.66 20.60
C GLU A 154 -0.30 -7.69 20.93
#